data_9b3b8c2e383ee63c171fe3d4ccc0d58d
#
_entry.id   9b3b8c2e383ee63c171fe3d4ccc0d58d
#
_cell.length_a   1.000
_cell.length_b   1.000
_cell.length_c   1.000
_cell.angle_alpha   90.00
_cell.angle_beta   90.00
_cell.angle_gamma   90.00
#
_symmetry.space_group_name_H-M   'P 1'
#
loop_
_entity.id
_entity.type
_entity.pdbx_description
1 polymer ?
#
loop_
_entity_poly.entity_id
_entity_poly.type
_entity_poly.pdbx_seq_one_letter_code
_entity_poly.pdbx_strand_id
1 'polypeptide(L)'
;MTIKPSRSRTPFKMVNFRFLEYSVEALKAIFEEATGTPGQNIARKNHLTYFEEYFRVLKAKTIIVETPYVDHDFLEDFSAYYVKCFRSYDRFCSRLHFLNIPLSSEFFDNILQSGSDSISVKELNDAYLGFVVVKPIPSTFIGRTCLKTYAPDGERSFPFTHEYEVSLAGLSLKVKSLAYQEQDSIVAACASTAIWTAFQATAFLFQHHVPTPVEITKAAVRYFPFSNRNFPNKGL
;
A
#
# COMPACT_ATOMS: atom_id res chain seq x y z
N MET A 1 -21.39 -40.82 18.18
CA MET A 1 -21.41 -39.37 17.92
C MET A 1 -19.98 -38.86 18.14
N THR A 2 -19.20 -38.80 17.07
CA THR A 2 -17.76 -38.53 17.16
C THR A 2 -17.55 -37.03 16.98
N ILE A 3 -17.11 -36.36 18.03
CA ILE A 3 -16.79 -34.92 18.05
C ILE A 3 -15.55 -34.71 17.17
N LYS A 4 -15.67 -33.96 16.07
CA LYS A 4 -14.53 -33.53 15.26
C LYS A 4 -13.64 -32.60 16.08
N PRO A 5 -12.31 -32.74 16.03
CA PRO A 5 -11.41 -31.87 16.76
C PRO A 5 -11.51 -30.42 16.22
N SER A 6 -11.44 -29.50 17.16
CA SER A 6 -11.48 -28.05 16.93
C SER A 6 -10.45 -27.61 15.90
N ARG A 7 -10.85 -26.71 15.02
CA ARG A 7 -9.94 -25.99 14.10
C ARG A 7 -8.79 -25.40 14.93
N SER A 8 -7.57 -25.81 14.61
CA SER A 8 -6.36 -25.20 15.17
C SER A 8 -6.41 -23.70 14.88
N ARG A 9 -6.39 -22.89 15.92
CA ARG A 9 -6.23 -21.45 15.78
C ARG A 9 -4.89 -21.22 15.10
N THR A 10 -4.88 -20.66 13.91
CA THR A 10 -3.65 -20.21 13.24
C THR A 10 -2.91 -19.29 14.20
N PRO A 11 -1.63 -19.52 14.51
CA PRO A 11 -0.91 -18.66 15.44
C PRO A 11 -0.93 -17.22 14.92
N PHE A 12 -1.12 -16.27 15.84
CA PHE A 12 -1.11 -14.85 15.53
C PHE A 12 0.27 -14.51 14.93
N LYS A 13 0.33 -14.11 13.66
CA LYS A 13 1.58 -13.69 13.04
C LYS A 13 2.00 -12.36 13.67
N MET A 14 3.13 -12.35 14.36
CA MET A 14 3.71 -11.12 14.89
C MET A 14 4.18 -10.24 13.72
N VAL A 15 3.98 -8.93 13.83
CA VAL A 15 4.51 -7.96 12.86
C VAL A 15 6.03 -7.99 12.94
N ASN A 16 6.67 -8.09 11.80
CA ASN A 16 8.12 -8.07 11.66
C ASN A 16 8.53 -6.88 10.80
N PHE A 17 9.61 -6.21 11.21
CA PHE A 17 10.22 -5.10 10.47
C PHE A 17 11.59 -5.53 9.96
N ARG A 18 11.78 -5.45 8.63
CA ARG A 18 13.05 -5.75 7.97
C ARG A 18 13.60 -4.48 7.33
N PHE A 19 14.84 -4.15 7.64
CA PHE A 19 15.53 -2.96 7.17
C PHE A 19 16.48 -3.34 6.03
N LEU A 20 16.38 -2.65 4.91
CA LEU A 20 17.16 -2.89 3.71
C LEU A 20 17.68 -1.56 3.15
N GLU A 21 18.89 -1.57 2.61
CA GLU A 21 19.35 -0.48 1.78
C GLU A 21 18.50 -0.40 0.51
N TYR A 22 18.09 0.83 0.12
CA TYR A 22 17.33 1.01 -1.09
C TYR A 22 18.17 0.71 -2.32
N SER A 23 17.70 -0.21 -3.15
CA SER A 23 18.10 -0.39 -4.54
C SER A 23 16.90 -0.88 -5.34
N VAL A 24 16.96 -0.75 -6.66
CA VAL A 24 15.91 -1.26 -7.56
C VAL A 24 15.82 -2.78 -7.46
N GLU A 25 16.96 -3.44 -7.32
CA GLU A 25 17.07 -4.87 -7.14
C GLU A 25 16.44 -5.34 -5.82
N ALA A 26 16.69 -4.61 -4.72
CA ALA A 26 16.07 -4.89 -3.42
C ALA A 26 14.54 -4.73 -3.51
N LEU A 27 14.06 -3.66 -4.14
CA LEU A 27 12.63 -3.42 -4.32
C LEU A 27 11.98 -4.53 -5.17
N LYS A 28 12.63 -4.93 -6.26
CA LYS A 28 12.19 -6.04 -7.11
C LYS A 28 12.12 -7.36 -6.37
N ALA A 29 13.14 -7.68 -5.56
CA ALA A 29 13.18 -8.89 -4.75
C ALA A 29 12.04 -8.92 -3.71
N ILE A 30 11.74 -7.77 -3.07
CA ILE A 30 10.61 -7.65 -2.14
C ILE A 30 9.28 -7.91 -2.87
N PHE A 31 9.08 -7.34 -4.06
CA PHE A 31 7.87 -7.58 -4.83
C PHE A 31 7.74 -9.07 -5.24
N GLU A 32 8.83 -9.69 -5.64
CA GLU A 32 8.86 -11.12 -5.99
C GLU A 32 8.50 -11.99 -4.77
N GLU A 33 9.10 -11.72 -3.62
CA GLU A 33 8.81 -12.40 -2.35
C GLU A 33 7.35 -12.24 -1.93
N ALA A 34 6.83 -11.02 -1.96
CA ALA A 34 5.48 -10.71 -1.46
C ALA A 34 4.35 -11.24 -2.37
N THR A 35 4.58 -11.35 -3.68
CA THR A 35 3.54 -11.65 -4.66
C THR A 35 3.67 -13.02 -5.30
N GLY A 36 4.84 -13.64 -5.22
CA GLY A 36 5.18 -14.85 -5.98
C GLY A 36 5.26 -14.60 -7.50
N THR A 37 5.33 -13.34 -7.92
CA THR A 37 5.45 -12.97 -9.35
C THR A 37 6.91 -13.05 -9.78
N PRO A 38 7.24 -13.77 -10.87
CA PRO A 38 8.62 -13.86 -11.35
C PRO A 38 9.22 -12.48 -11.62
N GLY A 39 10.48 -12.28 -11.20
CA GLY A 39 11.17 -10.99 -11.31
C GLY A 39 11.24 -10.41 -12.72
N GLN A 40 11.22 -11.26 -13.77
CA GLN A 40 11.15 -10.84 -15.17
C GLN A 40 9.82 -10.12 -15.49
N ASN A 41 8.72 -10.57 -14.88
CA ASN A 41 7.40 -9.95 -15.07
C ASN A 41 7.31 -8.64 -14.29
N ILE A 42 7.91 -8.59 -13.10
CA ILE A 42 8.02 -7.36 -12.30
C ILE A 42 8.83 -6.30 -13.04
N ALA A 43 9.97 -6.68 -13.64
CA ALA A 43 10.84 -5.76 -14.38
C ALA A 43 10.16 -5.10 -15.59
N ARG A 44 9.11 -5.70 -16.13
CA ARG A 44 8.33 -5.16 -17.26
C ARG A 44 7.22 -4.20 -16.83
N LYS A 45 7.00 -4.01 -15.53
CA LYS A 45 5.95 -3.12 -15.04
C LYS A 45 6.40 -1.67 -15.08
N ASN A 46 5.57 -0.81 -15.64
CA ASN A 46 5.78 0.64 -15.66
C ASN A 46 5.94 1.23 -14.25
N HIS A 47 5.30 0.63 -13.24
CA HIS A 47 5.45 1.03 -11.84
C HIS A 47 6.88 0.91 -11.33
N LEU A 48 7.62 -0.13 -11.74
CA LEU A 48 9.01 -0.28 -11.31
C LEU A 48 9.89 0.84 -11.88
N THR A 49 9.76 1.15 -13.16
CA THR A 49 10.47 2.27 -13.81
C THR A 49 10.12 3.61 -13.14
N TYR A 50 8.83 3.81 -12.81
CA TYR A 50 8.38 4.98 -12.09
C TYR A 50 9.04 5.08 -10.71
N PHE A 51 9.04 3.99 -9.93
CA PHE A 51 9.66 3.99 -8.61
C PHE A 51 11.17 4.19 -8.65
N GLU A 52 11.85 3.62 -9.64
CA GLU A 52 13.28 3.84 -9.86
C GLU A 52 13.60 5.33 -10.04
N GLU A 53 12.91 6.00 -10.95
CA GLU A 53 13.10 7.43 -11.19
C GLU A 53 12.71 8.27 -9.98
N TYR A 54 11.55 7.99 -9.40
CA TYR A 54 11.02 8.71 -8.26
C TYR A 54 11.97 8.65 -7.06
N PHE A 55 12.39 7.46 -6.65
CA PHE A 55 13.26 7.28 -5.48
C PHE A 55 14.69 7.75 -5.73
N ARG A 56 15.14 7.74 -6.99
CA ARG A 56 16.41 8.37 -7.38
C ARG A 56 16.36 9.88 -7.15
N VAL A 57 15.30 10.54 -7.58
CA VAL A 57 15.13 12.01 -7.40
C VAL A 57 15.03 12.38 -5.92
N LEU A 58 14.27 11.63 -5.14
CA LEU A 58 14.10 11.87 -3.71
C LEU A 58 15.21 11.27 -2.83
N LYS A 59 16.22 10.67 -3.46
CA LYS A 59 17.42 10.13 -2.79
C LYS A 59 17.08 9.10 -1.71
N ALA A 60 16.18 8.17 -2.01
CA ALA A 60 15.87 7.09 -1.08
C ALA A 60 17.13 6.30 -0.69
N LYS A 61 17.24 5.94 0.58
CA LYS A 61 18.37 5.22 1.18
C LYS A 61 17.96 3.94 1.86
N THR A 62 16.75 3.90 2.45
CA THR A 62 16.29 2.79 3.25
C THR A 62 14.88 2.38 2.84
N ILE A 63 14.65 1.07 2.80
CA ILE A 63 13.34 0.44 2.75
C ILE A 63 13.12 -0.28 4.09
N ILE A 64 11.99 0.00 4.76
CA ILE A 64 11.53 -0.79 5.90
C ILE A 64 10.34 -1.61 5.43
N VAL A 65 10.46 -2.94 5.49
CA VAL A 65 9.39 -3.86 5.15
C VAL A 65 8.65 -4.25 6.42
N GLU A 66 7.39 -3.85 6.52
CA GLU A 66 6.47 -4.25 7.57
C GLU A 66 5.60 -5.41 7.07
N THR A 67 5.69 -6.57 7.71
CA THR A 67 4.88 -7.74 7.36
C THR A 67 4.61 -8.61 8.61
N PRO A 68 3.41 -9.20 8.77
CA PRO A 68 2.20 -9.00 7.96
C PRO A 68 1.56 -7.62 8.22
N TYR A 69 1.03 -7.00 7.17
CA TYR A 69 0.28 -5.75 7.25
C TYR A 69 -1.18 -5.97 6.85
N VAL A 70 -2.11 -5.36 7.56
CA VAL A 70 -3.54 -5.39 7.21
C VAL A 70 -3.91 -4.08 6.54
N ASP A 71 -4.09 -4.13 5.22
CA ASP A 71 -4.63 -2.99 4.49
C ASP A 71 -6.17 -3.10 4.39
N HIS A 72 -6.86 -2.03 4.77
CA HIS A 72 -8.32 -2.00 4.82
C HIS A 72 -8.94 -2.22 3.44
N ASP A 73 -8.45 -1.54 2.41
CA ASP A 73 -9.02 -1.63 1.07
C ASP A 73 -8.84 -3.04 0.50
N PHE A 74 -7.63 -3.61 0.65
CA PHE A 74 -7.39 -4.98 0.20
C PHE A 74 -8.17 -6.03 1.01
N LEU A 75 -8.39 -5.82 2.31
CA LEU A 75 -9.17 -6.74 3.11
C LEU A 75 -10.64 -6.79 2.66
N GLU A 76 -11.22 -5.67 2.25
CA GLU A 76 -12.55 -5.60 1.66
C GLU A 76 -12.58 -6.27 0.27
N ASP A 77 -11.59 -6.01 -0.59
CA ASP A 77 -11.43 -6.69 -1.87
C ASP A 77 -11.28 -8.21 -1.68
N PHE A 78 -10.49 -8.63 -0.70
CA PHE A 78 -10.29 -10.04 -0.35
C PHE A 78 -11.60 -10.70 0.08
N SER A 79 -12.35 -10.05 0.96
CA SER A 79 -13.62 -10.56 1.47
C SER A 79 -14.69 -10.65 0.38
N ALA A 80 -14.70 -9.71 -0.54
CA ALA A 80 -15.67 -9.66 -1.62
C ALA A 80 -15.39 -10.69 -2.72
N TYR A 81 -14.13 -10.95 -3.03
CA TYR A 81 -13.72 -11.73 -4.18
C TYR A 81 -12.68 -12.83 -3.89
N TYR A 82 -11.49 -12.48 -3.38
CA TYR A 82 -10.35 -13.41 -3.34
C TYR A 82 -10.57 -14.61 -2.43
N VAL A 83 -11.34 -14.46 -1.34
CA VAL A 83 -11.70 -15.57 -0.44
C VAL A 83 -12.53 -16.65 -1.12
N LYS A 84 -13.20 -16.33 -2.23
CA LYS A 84 -14.07 -17.23 -3.00
C LYS A 84 -13.35 -17.89 -4.17
N CYS A 85 -12.10 -17.52 -4.45
CA CYS A 85 -11.33 -18.09 -5.55
C CYS A 85 -10.89 -19.52 -5.23
N PHE A 86 -10.74 -20.36 -6.26
CA PHE A 86 -10.18 -21.72 -6.11
C PHE A 86 -8.71 -21.66 -5.67
N ARG A 87 -7.95 -20.67 -6.15
CA ARG A 87 -6.60 -20.41 -5.68
C ARG A 87 -6.68 -19.73 -4.31
N SER A 88 -5.91 -20.26 -3.35
CA SER A 88 -5.77 -19.61 -2.05
C SER A 88 -4.88 -18.37 -2.16
N TYR A 89 -5.36 -17.25 -1.66
CA TYR A 89 -4.64 -16.00 -1.52
C TYR A 89 -4.46 -15.68 -0.04
N ASP A 90 -3.35 -15.02 0.33
CA ASP A 90 -3.20 -14.48 1.67
C ASP A 90 -4.03 -13.18 1.78
N ARG A 91 -4.51 -12.88 2.98
CA ARG A 91 -5.21 -11.63 3.30
C ARG A 91 -4.28 -10.54 3.84
N PHE A 92 -3.04 -10.91 4.14
CA PHE A 92 -2.04 -10.00 4.69
C PHE A 92 -1.15 -9.46 3.58
N CYS A 93 -1.04 -8.13 3.56
CA CYS A 93 -0.14 -7.40 2.69
C CYS A 93 1.25 -7.28 3.32
N SER A 94 2.18 -6.70 2.57
CA SER A 94 3.38 -6.05 3.09
C SER A 94 3.27 -4.55 2.90
N ARG A 95 3.75 -3.74 3.87
CA ARG A 95 3.85 -2.30 3.72
C ARG A 95 5.31 -1.90 3.69
N LEU A 96 5.71 -1.21 2.63
CA LEU A 96 7.07 -0.76 2.41
C LEU A 96 7.16 0.72 2.74
N HIS A 97 7.97 1.09 3.72
CA HIS A 97 8.25 2.48 4.06
C HIS A 97 9.60 2.89 3.47
N PHE A 98 9.69 4.12 2.99
CA PHE A 98 10.88 4.64 2.34
C PHE A 98 11.40 5.87 3.08
N LEU A 99 12.74 5.93 3.23
CA LEU A 99 13.43 7.06 3.86
C LEU A 99 14.62 7.48 3.01
N ASN A 100 14.98 8.78 3.07
CA ASN A 100 16.13 9.34 2.38
C ASN A 100 17.42 9.36 3.23
N ILE A 101 17.40 8.73 4.41
CA ILE A 101 18.55 8.51 5.28
C ILE A 101 18.85 7.03 5.41
N PRO A 102 20.10 6.62 5.65
CA PRO A 102 20.41 5.26 6.04
C PRO A 102 19.88 5.00 7.46
N LEU A 103 19.20 3.88 7.64
CA LEU A 103 18.60 3.50 8.92
C LEU A 103 18.83 2.00 9.16
N SER A 104 19.46 1.65 10.28
CA SER A 104 19.59 0.28 10.75
C SER A 104 18.52 -0.06 11.78
N SER A 105 18.27 -1.36 12.00
CA SER A 105 17.36 -1.82 13.06
C SER A 105 17.78 -1.32 14.43
N GLU A 106 19.08 -1.36 14.75
CA GLU A 106 19.60 -0.91 16.04
C GLU A 106 19.35 0.59 16.28
N PHE A 107 19.56 1.41 15.24
CA PHE A 107 19.29 2.85 15.34
C PHE A 107 17.79 3.13 15.48
N PHE A 108 16.96 2.36 14.79
CA PHE A 108 15.51 2.48 14.90
C PHE A 108 15.00 2.08 16.30
N ASP A 109 15.55 1.02 16.89
CA ASP A 109 15.21 0.61 18.26
C ASP A 109 15.57 1.70 19.28
N ASN A 110 16.70 2.41 19.10
CA ASN A 110 17.07 3.56 19.92
C ASN A 110 16.07 4.72 19.79
N ILE A 111 15.56 4.96 18.57
CA ILE A 111 14.50 5.97 18.36
C ILE A 111 13.23 5.58 19.12
N LEU A 112 12.81 4.32 19.05
CA LEU A 112 11.62 3.82 19.76
C LEU A 112 11.73 4.00 21.29
N GLN A 113 12.95 3.86 21.85
CA GLN A 113 13.20 4.05 23.26
C GLN A 113 13.24 5.52 23.70
N SER A 114 13.54 6.43 22.79
CA SER A 114 13.72 7.87 23.10
C SER A 114 12.42 8.67 23.23
N GLY A 115 11.27 8.05 22.90
CA GLY A 115 9.95 8.67 22.98
C GLY A 115 9.55 9.46 21.74
N SER A 116 8.25 9.62 21.55
CA SER A 116 7.63 10.16 20.32
C SER A 116 7.97 11.63 20.01
N ASP A 117 8.35 12.40 21.00
CA ASP A 117 8.63 13.84 20.86
C ASP A 117 10.13 14.17 20.76
N SER A 118 10.97 13.14 20.61
CA SER A 118 12.41 13.31 20.49
C SER A 118 12.83 13.99 19.18
N ILE A 119 14.00 14.62 19.17
CA ILE A 119 14.60 15.18 17.97
C ILE A 119 14.76 14.10 16.90
N SER A 120 15.13 12.89 17.30
CA SER A 120 15.31 11.75 16.39
C SER A 120 14.02 11.36 15.68
N VAL A 121 12.86 11.48 16.31
CA VAL A 121 11.56 11.22 15.65
C VAL A 121 11.24 12.32 14.63
N LYS A 122 11.59 13.58 14.91
CA LYS A 122 11.42 14.68 13.95
C LYS A 122 12.30 14.47 12.72
N GLU A 123 13.56 14.13 12.93
CA GLU A 123 14.51 13.82 11.84
C GLU A 123 14.03 12.64 10.99
N LEU A 124 13.49 11.60 11.64
CA LEU A 124 12.90 10.47 10.94
C LEU A 124 11.70 10.88 10.10
N ASN A 125 10.84 11.74 10.64
CA ASN A 125 9.68 12.25 9.93
C ASN A 125 10.08 13.13 8.72
N ASP A 126 11.07 13.98 8.85
CA ASP A 126 11.59 14.81 7.76
C ASP A 126 12.22 13.97 6.64
N ALA A 127 12.86 12.86 7.03
CA ALA A 127 13.45 11.90 6.12
C ALA A 127 12.43 10.96 5.48
N TYR A 128 11.19 10.92 5.97
CA TYR A 128 10.18 10.00 5.50
C TYR A 128 9.67 10.37 4.12
N LEU A 129 9.75 9.44 3.17
CA LEU A 129 9.30 9.60 1.79
C LEU A 129 7.91 9.03 1.54
N GLY A 130 7.34 8.28 2.50
CA GLY A 130 6.05 7.64 2.37
C GLY A 130 6.11 6.13 2.32
N PHE A 131 5.01 5.52 1.84
CA PHE A 131 4.87 4.07 1.83
C PHE A 131 4.16 3.55 0.58
N VAL A 132 4.37 2.26 0.32
CA VAL A 132 3.68 1.46 -0.69
C VAL A 132 3.15 0.19 -0.04
N VAL A 133 1.86 -0.09 -0.18
CA VAL A 133 1.27 -1.38 0.20
C VAL A 133 1.45 -2.36 -0.96
N VAL A 134 1.94 -3.55 -0.66
CA VAL A 134 2.10 -4.64 -1.62
C VAL A 134 1.08 -5.73 -1.31
N LYS A 135 0.13 -5.91 -2.22
CA LYS A 135 -0.92 -6.93 -2.11
C LYS A 135 -0.34 -8.31 -2.45
N PRO A 136 -0.71 -9.40 -1.77
CA PRO A 136 -0.20 -10.75 -2.02
C PRO A 136 -0.88 -11.43 -3.22
N ILE A 137 -0.98 -10.70 -4.33
CA ILE A 137 -1.60 -11.15 -5.57
C ILE A 137 -0.65 -10.94 -6.74
N PRO A 138 -0.65 -11.83 -7.73
CA PRO A 138 0.14 -11.63 -8.94
C PRO A 138 -0.44 -10.50 -9.78
N SER A 139 0.37 -9.86 -10.57
CA SER A 139 0.05 -8.87 -11.59
C SER A 139 -0.32 -7.48 -11.10
N THR A 140 -1.36 -7.28 -10.29
CA THR A 140 -1.85 -5.95 -9.86
C THR A 140 -1.63 -5.75 -8.36
N PHE A 141 -0.37 -5.83 -7.96
CA PHE A 141 -0.01 -5.93 -6.55
C PHE A 141 0.27 -4.60 -5.84
N ILE A 142 0.36 -3.48 -6.57
CA ILE A 142 0.55 -2.17 -5.94
C ILE A 142 -0.78 -1.71 -5.33
N GLY A 143 -0.86 -1.78 -4.02
CA GLY A 143 -1.99 -1.30 -3.23
C GLY A 143 -1.88 0.19 -2.92
N ARG A 144 -2.49 0.62 -1.82
CA ARG A 144 -2.44 2.01 -1.38
C ARG A 144 -1.00 2.52 -1.33
N THR A 145 -0.75 3.58 -2.06
CA THR A 145 0.55 4.22 -2.17
C THR A 145 0.41 5.69 -1.80
N CYS A 146 1.16 6.12 -0.80
CA CYS A 146 1.24 7.50 -0.36
C CYS A 146 2.72 7.90 -0.34
N LEU A 147 3.15 8.64 -1.35
CA LEU A 147 4.53 9.07 -1.52
C LEU A 147 4.62 10.60 -1.51
N LYS A 148 5.68 11.12 -0.92
CA LYS A 148 5.98 12.56 -0.84
C LYS A 148 5.99 13.17 -2.24
N THR A 149 5.42 14.35 -2.41
CA THR A 149 5.48 15.07 -3.69
C THR A 149 6.92 15.51 -4.00
N TYR A 150 7.24 15.70 -5.28
CA TYR A 150 8.49 16.36 -5.66
C TYR A 150 8.54 17.78 -5.08
N ALA A 151 9.74 18.30 -4.95
CA ALA A 151 9.91 19.71 -4.61
C ALA A 151 9.23 20.59 -5.69
N PRO A 152 8.62 21.72 -5.30
CA PRO A 152 8.07 22.67 -6.26
C PRO A 152 9.19 23.19 -7.16
N ASP A 153 9.03 23.01 -8.47
CA ASP A 153 9.97 23.48 -9.49
C ASP A 153 9.40 24.62 -10.36
N GLY A 154 8.20 25.11 -10.01
CA GLY A 154 7.47 26.12 -10.77
C GLY A 154 6.62 25.54 -11.91
N GLU A 155 6.89 24.32 -12.37
CA GLU A 155 6.13 23.64 -13.42
C GLU A 155 5.10 22.68 -12.86
N ARG A 156 5.35 22.13 -11.65
CA ARG A 156 4.50 21.14 -10.99
C ARG A 156 3.66 21.77 -9.89
N SER A 157 2.38 21.44 -9.88
CA SER A 157 1.43 21.86 -8.86
C SER A 157 0.72 20.65 -8.27
N PHE A 158 0.55 20.62 -6.93
CA PHE A 158 -0.05 19.51 -6.20
C PHE A 158 -1.22 20.00 -5.33
N PRO A 159 -2.29 20.54 -5.91
CA PRO A 159 -3.35 21.24 -5.17
C PRO A 159 -4.21 20.30 -4.31
N PHE A 160 -4.27 19.01 -4.66
CA PHE A 160 -5.15 18.03 -3.99
C PHE A 160 -4.44 17.16 -2.96
N THR A 161 -3.18 17.48 -2.65
CA THR A 161 -2.44 16.73 -1.63
C THR A 161 -2.82 17.17 -0.23
N HIS A 162 -2.86 16.22 0.71
CA HIS A 162 -3.02 16.48 2.13
C HIS A 162 -2.04 15.63 2.93
N GLU A 163 -1.99 15.85 4.24
CA GLU A 163 -1.11 15.13 5.14
C GLU A 163 -1.78 13.83 5.60
N TYR A 164 -1.12 12.71 5.33
CA TYR A 164 -1.49 11.40 5.86
C TYR A 164 -0.66 11.08 7.09
N GLU A 165 -1.31 10.65 8.15
CA GLU A 165 -0.65 10.07 9.31
C GLU A 165 -0.38 8.59 9.07
N VAL A 166 0.82 8.16 9.41
CA VAL A 166 1.31 6.81 9.20
C VAL A 166 1.93 6.28 10.48
N SER A 167 1.36 5.24 11.04
CA SER A 167 1.98 4.55 12.18
C SER A 167 3.06 3.59 11.69
N LEU A 168 4.29 3.75 12.16
CA LEU A 168 5.41 2.83 11.96
C LEU A 168 5.91 2.37 13.33
N ALA A 169 5.65 1.12 13.69
CA ALA A 169 6.00 0.56 15.00
C ALA A 169 5.57 1.43 16.21
N GLY A 170 4.42 2.11 16.09
CA GLY A 170 3.91 3.02 17.11
C GLY A 170 4.36 4.47 17.01
N LEU A 171 5.36 4.78 16.17
CA LEU A 171 5.71 6.16 15.84
C LEU A 171 4.70 6.74 14.86
N SER A 172 4.24 7.97 15.08
CA SER A 172 3.39 8.71 14.13
C SER A 172 4.29 9.50 13.17
N LEU A 173 4.30 9.08 11.92
CA LEU A 173 4.96 9.78 10.82
C LEU A 173 3.92 10.45 9.93
N LYS A 174 4.34 11.43 9.15
CA LYS A 174 3.46 12.18 8.28
C LYS A 174 4.02 12.27 6.87
N VAL A 175 3.16 12.15 5.88
CA VAL A 175 3.53 12.33 4.48
C VAL A 175 2.48 13.15 3.74
N LYS A 176 2.91 14.23 3.10
CA LYS A 176 2.04 15.01 2.22
C LYS A 176 1.96 14.35 0.86
N SER A 177 0.78 13.86 0.50
CA SER A 177 0.56 13.03 -0.69
C SER A 177 -0.89 13.13 -1.18
N LEU A 178 -1.16 12.46 -2.28
CA LEU A 178 -2.50 12.01 -2.68
C LEU A 178 -2.41 10.51 -2.88
N ALA A 179 -3.17 9.74 -2.11
CA ALA A 179 -3.14 8.29 -2.21
C ALA A 179 -3.61 7.80 -3.58
N TYR A 180 -2.88 6.84 -4.14
CA TYR A 180 -3.24 6.13 -5.36
C TYR A 180 -2.97 4.63 -5.20
N GLN A 181 -3.47 3.82 -6.12
CA GLN A 181 -3.18 2.39 -6.19
C GLN A 181 -3.25 1.89 -7.64
N GLU A 182 -2.65 0.72 -7.89
CA GLU A 182 -2.74 0.05 -9.17
C GLU A 182 -4.17 -0.43 -9.41
N GLN A 183 -4.63 -0.26 -10.63
CA GLN A 183 -5.94 -0.75 -11.07
C GLN A 183 -5.94 -2.27 -11.09
N ASP A 184 -6.92 -2.85 -10.42
CA ASP A 184 -7.15 -4.29 -10.47
C ASP A 184 -8.13 -4.60 -11.61
N SER A 185 -7.77 -5.55 -12.46
CA SER A 185 -8.64 -5.99 -13.56
C SER A 185 -9.89 -6.73 -13.09
N ILE A 186 -10.00 -7.06 -11.81
CA ILE A 186 -11.03 -7.93 -11.26
C ILE A 186 -12.00 -7.16 -10.36
N VAL A 187 -11.49 -6.47 -9.35
CA VAL A 187 -12.30 -5.88 -8.26
C VAL A 187 -12.38 -4.37 -8.36
N ALA A 188 -11.32 -3.73 -8.80
CA ALA A 188 -11.19 -2.28 -8.88
C ALA A 188 -10.81 -1.84 -10.30
N ALA A 189 -11.81 -1.76 -11.18
CA ALA A 189 -11.63 -1.26 -12.55
C ALA A 189 -11.10 0.17 -12.56
N CYS A 190 -10.58 0.64 -13.71
CA CYS A 190 -10.01 1.98 -13.90
C CYS A 190 -10.86 3.09 -13.27
N ALA A 191 -12.18 3.05 -13.49
CA ALA A 191 -13.10 4.04 -12.96
C ALA A 191 -13.19 4.01 -11.43
N SER A 192 -13.29 2.82 -10.81
CA SER A 192 -13.37 2.68 -9.35
C SER A 192 -12.13 3.21 -8.66
N THR A 193 -10.94 2.90 -9.21
CA THR A 193 -9.66 3.37 -8.66
C THR A 193 -9.49 4.88 -8.83
N ALA A 194 -9.89 5.44 -9.99
CA ALA A 194 -9.85 6.89 -10.20
C ALA A 194 -10.79 7.65 -9.26
N ILE A 195 -12.02 7.14 -9.07
CA ILE A 195 -13.01 7.70 -8.12
C ILE A 195 -12.47 7.58 -6.69
N TRP A 196 -11.87 6.45 -6.31
CA TRP A 196 -11.27 6.26 -5.00
C TRP A 196 -10.17 7.30 -4.72
N THR A 197 -9.27 7.56 -5.70
CA THR A 197 -8.25 8.60 -5.58
C THR A 197 -8.87 10.00 -5.45
N ALA A 198 -9.93 10.30 -6.21
CA ALA A 198 -10.64 11.56 -6.09
C ALA A 198 -11.29 11.73 -4.70
N PHE A 199 -11.89 10.67 -4.15
CA PHE A 199 -12.43 10.69 -2.80
C PHE A 199 -11.38 10.89 -1.71
N GLN A 200 -10.13 10.46 -1.90
CA GLN A 200 -9.04 10.79 -0.96
C GLN A 200 -8.86 12.31 -0.80
N ALA A 201 -8.90 13.05 -1.91
CA ALA A 201 -8.80 14.51 -1.89
C ALA A 201 -10.04 15.18 -1.27
N THR A 202 -11.22 14.75 -1.69
CA THR A 202 -12.48 15.40 -1.26
C THR A 202 -12.86 15.05 0.17
N ALA A 203 -12.52 13.85 0.66
CA ALA A 203 -12.78 13.47 2.04
C ALA A 203 -12.07 14.37 3.05
N PHE A 204 -10.84 14.78 2.74
CA PHE A 204 -10.12 15.74 3.57
C PHE A 204 -10.81 17.12 3.58
N LEU A 205 -11.28 17.57 2.42
CA LEU A 205 -11.92 18.89 2.29
C LEU A 205 -13.33 18.93 2.89
N PHE A 206 -14.09 17.86 2.76
CA PHE A 206 -15.52 17.82 3.08
C PHE A 206 -15.85 16.83 4.23
N GLN A 207 -14.86 16.23 4.85
CA GLN A 207 -14.98 15.31 6.01
C GLN A 207 -15.97 14.16 5.77
N HIS A 208 -16.01 13.60 4.57
CA HIS A 208 -16.82 12.42 4.26
C HIS A 208 -15.98 11.13 4.34
N HIS A 209 -16.66 10.01 4.48
CA HIS A 209 -16.02 8.69 4.41
C HIS A 209 -15.42 8.45 3.01
N VAL A 210 -14.24 7.81 2.95
CA VAL A 210 -13.66 7.31 1.70
C VAL A 210 -14.12 5.88 1.51
N PRO A 211 -15.00 5.62 0.53
CA PRO A 211 -15.42 4.25 0.25
C PRO A 211 -14.27 3.44 -0.34
N THR A 212 -14.24 2.14 -0.05
CA THR A 212 -13.27 1.23 -0.65
C THR A 212 -13.52 1.04 -2.15
N PRO A 213 -12.51 0.62 -2.94
CA PRO A 213 -12.72 0.35 -4.37
C PRO A 213 -13.86 -0.64 -4.65
N VAL A 214 -14.00 -1.66 -3.82
CA VAL A 214 -15.09 -2.64 -3.96
C VAL A 214 -16.47 -2.05 -3.65
N GLU A 215 -16.57 -1.14 -2.68
CA GLU A 215 -17.83 -0.43 -2.38
C GLU A 215 -18.25 0.48 -3.53
N ILE A 216 -17.30 1.22 -4.12
CA ILE A 216 -17.54 2.05 -5.32
C ILE A 216 -18.05 1.18 -6.47
N THR A 217 -17.41 0.04 -6.71
CA THR A 217 -17.80 -0.88 -7.78
C THR A 217 -19.18 -1.47 -7.53
N LYS A 218 -19.49 -1.90 -6.31
CA LYS A 218 -20.83 -2.39 -5.94
C LYS A 218 -21.92 -1.32 -6.11
N ALA A 219 -21.62 -0.07 -5.72
CA ALA A 219 -22.54 1.04 -5.90
C ALA A 219 -22.83 1.32 -7.38
N ALA A 220 -21.80 1.30 -8.22
CA ALA A 220 -21.93 1.52 -9.66
C ALA A 220 -22.82 0.45 -10.34
N VAL A 221 -22.66 -0.82 -9.95
CA VAL A 221 -23.45 -1.93 -10.54
C VAL A 221 -24.90 -1.91 -10.08
N ARG A 222 -25.21 -1.40 -8.89
CA ARG A 222 -26.54 -1.40 -8.30
C ARG A 222 -27.60 -0.65 -9.14
N TYR A 223 -27.18 0.36 -9.88
CA TYR A 223 -28.06 1.25 -10.64
C TYR A 223 -28.17 0.88 -12.13
N PHE A 224 -27.49 -0.16 -12.59
CA PHE A 224 -27.55 -0.63 -13.98
C PHE A 224 -28.10 -2.07 -14.05
N PRO A 225 -29.40 -2.28 -13.85
CA PRO A 225 -30.01 -3.60 -13.77
C PRO A 225 -29.89 -4.44 -15.07
N PHE A 226 -29.60 -3.79 -16.19
CA PHE A 226 -29.45 -4.45 -17.50
C PHE A 226 -28.00 -4.75 -17.90
N SER A 227 -27.01 -4.40 -17.06
CA SER A 227 -25.64 -4.76 -17.34
C SER A 227 -25.33 -6.13 -16.72
N ASN A 228 -24.98 -7.12 -17.54
CA ASN A 228 -24.42 -8.41 -17.09
C ASN A 228 -23.02 -8.25 -16.46
N ARG A 229 -22.69 -7.07 -15.93
CA ARG A 229 -21.41 -6.76 -15.30
C ARG A 229 -21.43 -7.17 -13.83
N ASN A 230 -21.35 -8.45 -13.58
CA ASN A 230 -21.10 -8.99 -12.25
C ASN A 230 -19.59 -9.12 -12.00
N PHE A 231 -19.18 -9.17 -10.73
CA PHE A 231 -17.82 -9.58 -10.37
C PHE A 231 -17.54 -11.02 -10.85
N PRO A 232 -16.37 -11.31 -11.44
CA PRO A 232 -15.28 -10.41 -11.81
C PRO A 232 -15.60 -9.63 -13.10
N ASN A 233 -15.30 -8.35 -13.11
CA ASN A 233 -15.50 -7.50 -14.28
C ASN A 233 -14.15 -7.26 -14.96
N LYS A 234 -13.95 -7.82 -16.14
CA LYS A 234 -12.86 -7.39 -17.02
C LYS A 234 -13.19 -5.95 -17.42
N GLY A 235 -12.40 -5.00 -16.94
CA GLY A 235 -12.58 -3.58 -17.23
C GLY A 235 -12.84 -3.29 -18.72
N LEU A 236 -13.42 -2.11 -18.95
CA LEU A 236 -13.61 -1.54 -20.29
C LEU A 236 -12.28 -1.36 -21.00
#